data_2d8a3158873080ba88f5c647eebfaa11
#
_entry.id   2d8a3158873080ba88f5c647eebfaa11
#
_cell.length_a   1.000
_cell.length_b   1.000
_cell.length_c   1.000
_cell.angle_alpha   90.00
_cell.angle_beta   90.00
_cell.angle_gamma   90.00
#
_symmetry.space_group_name_H-M   'P 1'
#
loop_
_entity.id
_entity.type
_entity.pdbx_description
1 polymer ?
#
loop_
_entity_poly.entity_id
_entity_poly.type
_entity_poly.pdbx_seq_one_letter_code
_entity_poly.pdbx_strand_id
1 'polypeptide(L)'
;MIKDNQRIFNRLHVVIDAMVVVFSYMFAWFLKFRSGLLDAESGLPMQTYFMALYFIVPGYVLLYYQFDLYSSKRAAGRKRELFNIIKANTLGLIAFMVVLYVINQPHFSREMIFIFWAVNVFSATFVRNVIRYLLRYFRRRGYNLKYVLLVGYSKSAESYINKIRLNPQWGYVVRGILDDHVERGTMYKGVKVLGRIDNLFVILPENKLDEIAITLSLAEYGRLEEIVALCEKSGVHTKFIPDYDGIIPNRPYTEDLQGLPVINIRHVPLTNTLNMLAKRAVDVVGSFCGIIVSSPLMLIAALAIKLTSKGPVIFAQERVGLHNKPYQMYKFRTMYVQEENEEQTAWTVKDDPRVTRVGKFLRRTSIDELPQLFNILIGQMSLVGPRPERPMFVEKFKEEIPRYMVKHQVRPGLTGWAQINGLRGDTSIEKRVEYDLYYIENWTMGFDIKIMFLTIFKGFINENAY
;
A
#
# COMPACT_ATOMS: atom_id res chain seq x y z
N MET A 1 16.45 2.95 31.58
CA MET A 1 15.35 3.79 32.12
C MET A 1 14.12 3.87 31.24
N ILE A 2 14.15 4.40 29.99
CA ILE A 2 12.94 4.44 29.13
C ILE A 2 12.54 3.03 28.64
N LYS A 3 13.50 2.16 28.44
CA LYS A 3 13.36 0.78 28.00
C LYS A 3 12.60 -0.09 29.02
N ASP A 4 12.93 0.07 30.28
CA ASP A 4 12.39 -0.73 31.39
C ASP A 4 11.02 -0.20 31.87
N ASN A 5 10.69 1.04 31.54
CA ASN A 5 9.47 1.74 31.96
C ASN A 5 8.57 2.15 30.76
N GLN A 6 8.35 1.23 29.80
CA GLN A 6 7.47 1.48 28.67
C GLN A 6 6.07 1.96 29.08
N ARG A 7 5.53 1.45 30.20
CA ARG A 7 4.23 1.85 30.72
C ARG A 7 4.23 3.33 31.16
N ILE A 8 5.31 3.79 31.78
CA ILE A 8 5.44 5.20 32.20
C ILE A 8 5.56 6.10 30.97
N PHE A 9 6.33 5.67 29.96
CA PHE A 9 6.47 6.43 28.73
C PHE A 9 5.13 6.54 27.96
N ASN A 10 4.33 5.47 27.93
CA ASN A 10 3.00 5.52 27.33
C ASN A 10 2.05 6.44 28.11
N ARG A 11 2.09 6.42 29.46
CA ARG A 11 1.31 7.36 30.28
C ARG A 11 1.73 8.82 30.05
N LEU A 12 3.03 9.06 29.90
CA LEU A 12 3.54 10.39 29.58
C LEU A 12 3.02 10.88 28.22
N HIS A 13 2.95 10.01 27.22
CA HIS A 13 2.35 10.36 25.92
C HIS A 13 0.87 10.75 26.05
N VAL A 14 0.09 10.04 26.87
CA VAL A 14 -1.32 10.39 27.13
C VAL A 14 -1.42 11.78 27.74
N VAL A 15 -0.57 12.11 28.73
CA VAL A 15 -0.57 13.43 29.35
C VAL A 15 -0.16 14.53 28.36
N ILE A 16 0.86 14.27 27.54
CA ILE A 16 1.30 15.22 26.52
C ILE A 16 0.18 15.45 25.49
N ASP A 17 -0.48 14.40 25.00
CA ASP A 17 -1.58 14.55 24.04
C ASP A 17 -2.77 15.30 24.67
N ALA A 18 -3.11 15.03 25.94
CA ALA A 18 -4.13 15.79 26.65
C ALA A 18 -3.79 17.30 26.72
N MET A 19 -2.53 17.63 27.03
CA MET A 19 -2.05 19.02 27.01
C MET A 19 -2.11 19.63 25.61
N VAL A 20 -1.77 18.88 24.56
CA VAL A 20 -1.87 19.33 23.16
C VAL A 20 -3.31 19.63 22.79
N VAL A 21 -4.25 18.78 23.17
CA VAL A 21 -5.68 19.01 22.93
C VAL A 21 -6.17 20.27 23.61
N VAL A 22 -5.84 20.45 24.89
CA VAL A 22 -6.17 21.68 25.67
C VAL A 22 -5.57 22.91 25.00
N PHE A 23 -4.28 22.89 24.69
CA PHE A 23 -3.59 23.99 24.02
C PHE A 23 -4.24 24.32 22.68
N SER A 24 -4.48 23.32 21.84
CA SER A 24 -5.06 23.50 20.51
C SER A 24 -6.46 24.08 20.56
N TYR A 25 -7.26 23.66 21.55
CA TYR A 25 -8.60 24.17 21.76
C TYR A 25 -8.59 25.62 22.24
N MET A 26 -7.76 25.93 23.25
CA MET A 26 -7.60 27.30 23.76
C MET A 26 -7.05 28.24 22.69
N PHE A 27 -6.09 27.76 21.90
CA PHE A 27 -5.51 28.55 20.81
C PHE A 27 -6.54 28.80 19.69
N ALA A 28 -7.36 27.83 19.34
CA ALA A 28 -8.45 27.99 18.39
C ALA A 28 -9.49 29.02 18.90
N TRP A 29 -9.83 28.95 20.19
CA TRP A 29 -10.69 29.95 20.82
C TRP A 29 -10.08 31.36 20.77
N PHE A 30 -8.79 31.49 21.10
CA PHE A 30 -8.05 32.75 21.01
C PHE A 30 -8.05 33.31 19.58
N LEU A 31 -7.75 32.49 18.58
CA LEU A 31 -7.75 32.89 17.17
C LEU A 31 -9.12 33.39 16.72
N LYS A 32 -10.21 32.73 17.15
CA LYS A 32 -11.56 33.10 16.72
C LYS A 32 -12.05 34.38 17.41
N PHE A 33 -11.83 34.55 18.73
CA PHE A 33 -12.52 35.55 19.51
C PHE A 33 -11.64 36.71 20.01
N ARG A 34 -10.29 36.56 19.99
CA ARG A 34 -9.40 37.57 20.58
C ARG A 34 -8.33 38.09 19.61
N SER A 35 -8.03 37.38 18.54
CA SER A 35 -6.94 37.78 17.65
C SER A 35 -7.26 38.97 16.73
N GLY A 36 -8.53 39.29 16.52
CA GLY A 36 -8.98 40.29 15.55
C GLY A 36 -8.84 39.84 14.06
N LEU A 37 -8.41 38.59 13.83
CA LEU A 37 -8.24 38.05 12.47
C LEU A 37 -9.54 37.51 11.89
N LEU A 38 -10.53 37.19 12.73
CA LEU A 38 -11.81 36.62 12.35
C LEU A 38 -12.93 37.35 13.07
N ASP A 39 -14.10 37.40 12.47
CA ASP A 39 -15.27 38.07 13.07
C ASP A 39 -15.67 37.41 14.39
N ALA A 40 -15.81 38.20 15.42
CA ALA A 40 -15.96 37.75 16.80
C ALA A 40 -17.44 37.52 17.22
N GLU A 41 -18.32 37.26 16.27
CA GLU A 41 -19.73 36.95 16.60
C GLU A 41 -19.83 35.63 17.39
N SER A 42 -19.96 35.72 18.71
CA SER A 42 -20.36 34.57 19.55
C SER A 42 -21.39 35.00 20.55
N GLY A 43 -22.52 34.30 20.57
CA GLY A 43 -23.54 34.49 21.59
C GLY A 43 -23.27 33.79 22.93
N LEU A 44 -22.18 33.04 23.07
CA LEU A 44 -21.90 32.22 24.26
C LEU A 44 -20.76 32.78 25.12
N PRO A 45 -20.92 32.75 26.46
CA PRO A 45 -19.86 33.20 27.38
C PRO A 45 -18.64 32.24 27.30
N MET A 46 -17.44 32.79 27.59
CA MET A 46 -16.16 32.08 27.60
C MET A 46 -16.21 30.82 28.46
N GLN A 47 -16.91 30.87 29.59
CA GLN A 47 -17.03 29.69 30.49
C GLN A 47 -17.64 28.46 29.81
N THR A 48 -18.62 28.64 28.92
CA THR A 48 -19.25 27.54 28.17
C THR A 48 -18.26 26.82 27.27
N TYR A 49 -17.38 27.59 26.59
CA TYR A 49 -16.32 26.98 25.78
C TYR A 49 -15.33 26.20 26.62
N PHE A 50 -14.93 26.69 27.80
CA PHE A 50 -13.98 25.97 28.65
C PHE A 50 -14.59 24.75 29.34
N MET A 51 -15.88 24.77 29.68
CA MET A 51 -16.58 23.59 30.17
C MET A 51 -16.58 22.44 29.16
N ALA A 52 -16.61 22.71 27.86
CA ALA A 52 -16.53 21.68 26.84
C ALA A 52 -15.22 20.87 26.91
N LEU A 53 -14.12 21.42 27.44
CA LEU A 53 -12.86 20.72 27.60
C LEU A 53 -12.96 19.48 28.50
N TYR A 54 -13.84 19.48 29.50
CA TYR A 54 -14.04 18.33 30.38
C TYR A 54 -14.52 17.08 29.61
N PHE A 55 -15.19 17.27 28.48
CA PHE A 55 -15.66 16.18 27.60
C PHE A 55 -14.71 15.96 26.40
N ILE A 56 -14.16 17.04 25.84
CA ILE A 56 -13.29 16.98 24.67
C ILE A 56 -12.00 16.22 25.00
N VAL A 57 -11.33 16.54 26.11
CA VAL A 57 -10.03 15.95 26.43
C VAL A 57 -10.11 14.44 26.63
N PRO A 58 -11.02 13.90 27.48
CA PRO A 58 -11.16 12.46 27.61
C PRO A 58 -11.60 11.77 26.31
N GLY A 59 -12.49 12.42 25.55
CA GLY A 59 -12.97 11.91 24.27
C GLY A 59 -11.82 11.74 23.25
N TYR A 60 -10.96 12.74 23.11
CA TYR A 60 -9.79 12.65 22.24
C TYR A 60 -8.75 11.64 22.71
N VAL A 61 -8.50 11.55 24.00
CA VAL A 61 -7.60 10.52 24.58
C VAL A 61 -8.13 9.13 24.26
N LEU A 62 -9.45 8.90 24.38
CA LEU A 62 -10.09 7.63 24.04
C LEU A 62 -9.94 7.33 22.52
N LEU A 63 -10.20 8.31 21.66
CA LEU A 63 -10.03 8.18 20.23
C LEU A 63 -8.58 7.85 19.87
N TYR A 64 -7.61 8.51 20.47
CA TYR A 64 -6.18 8.23 20.21
C TYR A 64 -5.79 6.84 20.68
N TYR A 65 -6.38 6.33 21.74
CA TYR A 65 -6.21 4.94 22.16
C TYR A 65 -6.82 3.97 21.15
N GLN A 66 -8.04 4.23 20.68
CA GLN A 66 -8.73 3.39 19.69
C GLN A 66 -8.00 3.33 18.34
N PHE A 67 -7.39 4.43 17.92
CA PHE A 67 -6.58 4.49 16.69
C PHE A 67 -5.13 4.06 16.88
N ASP A 68 -4.80 3.34 17.96
CA ASP A 68 -3.49 2.71 18.20
C ASP A 68 -2.32 3.73 18.19
N LEU A 69 -2.57 4.94 18.70
CA LEU A 69 -1.57 6.00 18.76
C LEU A 69 -0.64 5.90 20.00
N TYR A 70 -0.94 5.03 20.96
CA TYR A 70 -0.14 4.80 22.17
C TYR A 70 0.68 3.51 22.13
N SER A 71 0.59 2.72 21.06
CA SER A 71 1.43 1.55 20.90
C SER A 71 2.85 1.94 20.51
N SER A 72 3.83 1.33 21.17
CA SER A 72 5.25 1.57 20.87
C SER A 72 5.68 0.86 19.60
N LYS A 73 5.73 1.59 18.50
CA LYS A 73 6.21 1.07 17.21
C LYS A 73 7.54 1.72 16.83
N ARG A 74 8.69 1.16 17.31
CA ARG A 74 10.04 1.68 16.97
C ARG A 74 10.30 1.77 15.46
N ALA A 75 9.77 0.83 14.69
CA ALA A 75 9.91 0.74 13.24
C ALA A 75 8.72 1.31 12.45
N ALA A 76 7.68 1.86 13.11
CA ALA A 76 6.49 2.36 12.42
C ALA A 76 6.77 3.58 11.54
N GLY A 77 6.15 3.59 10.36
CA GLY A 77 6.25 4.67 9.38
C GLY A 77 5.48 5.93 9.82
N ARG A 78 6.05 7.13 9.52
CA ARG A 78 5.41 8.44 9.80
C ARG A 78 4.05 8.61 9.14
N LYS A 79 3.88 8.09 7.93
CA LYS A 79 2.64 8.23 7.15
C LYS A 79 1.43 7.59 7.83
N ARG A 80 1.61 6.39 8.40
CA ARG A 80 0.54 5.66 9.11
C ARG A 80 0.10 6.40 10.36
N GLU A 81 1.05 6.94 11.12
CA GLU A 81 0.76 7.72 12.34
C GLU A 81 0.00 9.00 12.01
N LEU A 82 0.45 9.78 11.02
CA LEU A 82 -0.25 10.98 10.54
C LEU A 82 -1.69 10.65 10.10
N PHE A 83 -1.87 9.57 9.36
CA PHE A 83 -3.19 9.16 8.90
C PHE A 83 -4.12 8.77 10.06
N ASN A 84 -3.58 8.11 11.09
CA ASN A 84 -4.34 7.78 12.30
C ASN A 84 -4.68 9.04 13.13
N ILE A 85 -3.80 10.03 13.19
CA ILE A 85 -4.08 11.34 13.82
C ILE A 85 -5.22 12.04 13.08
N ILE A 86 -5.16 12.12 11.75
CA ILE A 86 -6.22 12.75 10.95
C ILE A 86 -7.55 12.01 11.16
N LYS A 87 -7.58 10.68 11.11
CA LYS A 87 -8.81 9.90 11.34
C LYS A 87 -9.40 10.16 12.72
N ALA A 88 -8.58 10.08 13.77
CA ALA A 88 -9.03 10.31 15.15
C ALA A 88 -9.59 11.73 15.32
N ASN A 89 -8.90 12.73 14.78
CA ASN A 89 -9.35 14.12 14.86
C ASN A 89 -10.61 14.37 14.05
N THR A 90 -10.75 13.78 12.86
CA THR A 90 -11.95 13.94 12.03
C THR A 90 -13.16 13.25 12.68
N LEU A 91 -12.98 12.07 13.26
CA LEU A 91 -14.05 11.42 14.01
C LEU A 91 -14.44 12.21 15.26
N GLY A 92 -13.47 12.78 15.97
CA GLY A 92 -13.70 13.68 17.11
C GLY A 92 -14.45 14.95 16.72
N LEU A 93 -14.11 15.56 15.57
CA LEU A 93 -14.84 16.69 15.00
C LEU A 93 -16.31 16.35 14.75
N ILE A 94 -16.56 15.23 14.06
CA ILE A 94 -17.91 14.78 13.74
C ILE A 94 -18.70 14.48 15.03
N ALA A 95 -18.10 13.74 15.96
CA ALA A 95 -18.73 13.39 17.23
C ALA A 95 -19.10 14.66 18.03
N PHE A 96 -18.19 15.64 18.06
CA PHE A 96 -18.44 16.90 18.76
C PHE A 96 -19.58 17.68 18.12
N MET A 97 -19.64 17.77 16.79
CA MET A 97 -20.76 18.42 16.07
C MET A 97 -22.10 17.71 16.33
N VAL A 98 -22.11 16.37 16.37
CA VAL A 98 -23.32 15.58 16.69
C VAL A 98 -23.77 15.87 18.13
N VAL A 99 -22.84 15.91 19.09
CA VAL A 99 -23.18 16.24 20.50
C VAL A 99 -23.80 17.64 20.57
N LEU A 100 -23.21 18.65 19.95
CA LEU A 100 -23.75 20.01 19.95
C LEU A 100 -25.15 20.08 19.32
N TYR A 101 -25.39 19.29 18.27
CA TYR A 101 -26.72 19.17 17.68
C TYR A 101 -27.75 18.54 18.64
N VAL A 102 -27.38 17.44 19.29
CA VAL A 102 -28.28 16.73 20.24
C VAL A 102 -28.64 17.57 21.46
N ILE A 103 -27.66 18.31 22.02
CA ILE A 103 -27.89 19.22 23.19
C ILE A 103 -28.48 20.56 22.79
N ASN A 104 -28.81 20.74 21.50
CA ASN A 104 -29.44 21.94 20.94
C ASN A 104 -28.66 23.25 21.25
N GLN A 105 -27.35 23.25 20.96
CA GLN A 105 -26.48 24.43 21.15
C GLN A 105 -26.13 25.09 19.79
N PRO A 106 -27.06 25.81 19.16
CA PRO A 106 -26.86 26.39 17.84
C PRO A 106 -25.85 27.57 17.80
N HIS A 107 -25.66 28.23 18.95
CA HIS A 107 -24.77 29.38 19.08
C HIS A 107 -23.29 29.02 19.30
N PHE A 108 -22.93 27.73 19.36
CA PHE A 108 -21.54 27.33 19.44
C PHE A 108 -20.83 27.55 18.10
N SER A 109 -19.73 28.27 18.09
CA SER A 109 -19.04 28.64 16.85
C SER A 109 -18.48 27.40 16.12
N ARG A 110 -19.06 27.09 14.96
CA ARG A 110 -18.61 25.98 14.09
C ARG A 110 -17.21 26.24 13.51
N GLU A 111 -16.92 27.49 13.17
CA GLU A 111 -15.61 27.90 12.66
C GLU A 111 -14.50 27.62 13.69
N MET A 112 -14.76 27.92 14.96
CA MET A 112 -13.83 27.62 16.05
C MET A 112 -13.53 26.11 16.13
N ILE A 113 -14.52 25.25 15.90
CA ILE A 113 -14.35 23.80 15.92
C ILE A 113 -13.48 23.33 14.74
N PHE A 114 -13.64 23.89 13.55
CA PHE A 114 -12.79 23.60 12.40
C PHE A 114 -11.35 24.08 12.61
N ILE A 115 -11.18 25.28 13.18
CA ILE A 115 -9.85 25.81 13.55
C ILE A 115 -9.20 24.88 14.57
N PHE A 116 -9.94 24.45 15.60
CA PHE A 116 -9.47 23.49 16.59
C PHE A 116 -9.00 22.17 15.91
N TRP A 117 -9.79 21.61 15.01
CA TRP A 117 -9.41 20.43 14.26
C TRP A 117 -8.07 20.62 13.53
N ALA A 118 -7.93 21.70 12.78
CA ALA A 118 -6.70 21.97 12.02
C ALA A 118 -5.48 22.17 12.93
N VAL A 119 -5.63 23.00 13.98
CA VAL A 119 -4.57 23.26 14.95
C VAL A 119 -4.19 22.00 15.72
N ASN A 120 -5.17 21.16 16.10
CA ASN A 120 -4.89 19.94 16.85
C ASN A 120 -4.19 18.88 15.98
N VAL A 121 -4.59 18.70 14.74
CA VAL A 121 -3.88 17.83 13.78
C VAL A 121 -2.41 18.27 13.61
N PHE A 122 -2.21 19.59 13.43
CA PHE A 122 -0.87 20.15 13.27
C PHE A 122 -0.04 19.97 14.54
N SER A 123 -0.55 20.41 15.69
CA SER A 123 0.15 20.37 16.97
C SER A 123 0.47 18.95 17.43
N ALA A 124 -0.49 18.02 17.32
CA ALA A 124 -0.27 16.61 17.66
C ALA A 124 0.79 15.98 16.73
N THR A 125 0.74 16.28 15.44
CA THR A 125 1.75 15.80 14.48
C THR A 125 3.12 16.39 14.78
N PHE A 126 3.19 17.67 15.07
CA PHE A 126 4.43 18.38 15.39
C PHE A 126 5.08 17.81 16.65
N VAL A 127 4.35 17.75 17.76
CA VAL A 127 4.85 17.24 19.05
C VAL A 127 5.35 15.80 18.93
N ARG A 128 4.59 14.92 18.25
CA ARG A 128 5.01 13.54 18.02
C ARG A 128 6.26 13.43 17.14
N ASN A 129 6.42 14.29 16.14
CA ASN A 129 7.64 14.34 15.35
C ASN A 129 8.84 14.83 16.17
N VAL A 130 8.65 15.81 17.06
CA VAL A 130 9.71 16.29 18.00
C VAL A 130 10.13 15.16 18.93
N ILE A 131 9.19 14.48 19.60
CA ILE A 131 9.49 13.34 20.47
C ILE A 131 10.25 12.26 19.72
N ARG A 132 9.79 11.92 18.52
CA ARG A 132 10.45 10.93 17.66
C ARG A 132 11.87 11.36 17.27
N TYR A 133 12.07 12.62 16.95
CA TYR A 133 13.39 13.17 16.62
C TYR A 133 14.33 13.04 17.82
N LEU A 134 13.90 13.44 19.00
CA LEU A 134 14.68 13.33 20.24
C LEU A 134 15.03 11.87 20.56
N LEU A 135 14.05 10.95 20.47
CA LEU A 135 14.29 9.53 20.69
C LEU A 135 15.29 8.95 19.70
N ARG A 136 15.21 9.34 18.43
CA ARG A 136 16.16 8.90 17.39
C ARG A 136 17.56 9.46 17.63
N TYR A 137 17.65 10.71 18.05
CA TYR A 137 18.91 11.34 18.39
C TYR A 137 19.60 10.63 19.55
N PHE A 138 18.89 10.37 20.65
CA PHE A 138 19.43 9.63 21.79
C PHE A 138 19.83 8.18 21.44
N ARG A 139 19.04 7.49 20.62
CA ARG A 139 19.37 6.13 20.15
C ARG A 139 20.66 6.10 19.32
N ARG A 140 20.88 7.09 18.45
CA ARG A 140 22.14 7.21 17.70
C ARG A 140 23.35 7.45 18.60
N ARG A 141 23.16 8.05 19.75
CA ARG A 141 24.20 8.24 20.77
C ARG A 141 24.38 7.04 21.72
N GLY A 142 23.73 5.91 21.46
CA GLY A 142 23.86 4.70 22.25
C GLY A 142 22.91 4.58 23.44
N TYR A 143 21.98 5.53 23.63
CA TYR A 143 20.99 5.46 24.69
C TYR A 143 19.72 4.75 24.23
N ASN A 144 19.01 4.10 25.15
CA ASN A 144 17.73 3.40 24.91
C ASN A 144 17.83 2.35 23.80
N LEU A 145 18.96 1.62 23.76
CA LEU A 145 19.17 0.51 22.84
C LEU A 145 18.49 -0.75 23.36
N LYS A 146 18.02 -1.59 22.46
CA LYS A 146 17.57 -2.97 22.69
C LYS A 146 18.57 -3.94 22.12
N TYR A 147 19.03 -4.86 22.98
CA TYR A 147 19.98 -5.89 22.60
C TYR A 147 19.25 -7.17 22.20
N VAL A 148 19.54 -7.67 21.01
CA VAL A 148 18.91 -8.84 20.42
C VAL A 148 19.93 -9.94 20.22
N LEU A 149 19.60 -11.15 20.62
CA LEU A 149 20.32 -12.37 20.27
C LEU A 149 19.55 -13.09 19.15
N LEU A 150 20.25 -13.53 18.12
CA LEU A 150 19.66 -14.36 17.06
C LEU A 150 19.92 -15.84 17.36
N VAL A 151 18.92 -16.68 17.14
CA VAL A 151 19.02 -18.14 17.27
C VAL A 151 18.72 -18.74 15.90
N GLY A 152 19.74 -19.34 15.30
CA GLY A 152 19.78 -19.84 13.93
C GLY A 152 20.38 -18.82 12.94
N TYR A 153 21.35 -19.27 12.13
CA TYR A 153 21.95 -18.49 11.05
C TYR A 153 21.31 -18.86 9.71
N SER A 154 20.49 -17.97 9.19
CA SER A 154 19.74 -18.16 7.95
C SER A 154 19.72 -16.88 7.11
N LYS A 155 19.13 -16.92 5.92
CA LYS A 155 18.86 -15.73 5.10
C LYS A 155 18.02 -14.70 5.85
N SER A 156 17.08 -15.14 6.68
CA SER A 156 16.29 -14.25 7.56
C SER A 156 17.13 -13.58 8.62
N ALA A 157 18.12 -14.26 9.21
CA ALA A 157 19.09 -13.66 10.13
C ALA A 157 19.89 -12.54 9.43
N GLU A 158 20.40 -12.82 8.25
CA GLU A 158 21.14 -11.83 7.44
C GLU A 158 20.26 -10.62 7.08
N SER A 159 19.03 -10.86 6.62
CA SER A 159 18.04 -9.84 6.30
C SER A 159 17.72 -8.98 7.52
N TYR A 160 17.58 -9.58 8.70
CA TYR A 160 17.33 -8.87 9.95
C TYR A 160 18.50 -7.98 10.34
N ILE A 161 19.73 -8.49 10.29
CA ILE A 161 20.97 -7.72 10.56
C ILE A 161 21.08 -6.54 9.58
N ASN A 162 20.84 -6.78 8.29
CA ASN A 162 20.89 -5.73 7.26
C ASN A 162 19.86 -4.63 7.53
N LYS A 163 18.61 -4.99 7.87
CA LYS A 163 17.56 -4.01 8.20
C LYS A 163 17.90 -3.18 9.42
N ILE A 164 18.47 -3.78 10.47
CA ILE A 164 18.90 -3.06 11.67
C ILE A 164 20.05 -2.09 11.35
N ARG A 165 21.05 -2.52 10.60
CA ARG A 165 22.20 -1.68 10.23
C ARG A 165 21.81 -0.49 9.35
N LEU A 166 20.87 -0.68 8.43
CA LEU A 166 20.31 0.39 7.60
C LEU A 166 19.46 1.38 8.41
N ASN A 167 19.00 0.98 9.59
CA ASN A 167 18.09 1.77 10.42
C ASN A 167 18.57 1.92 11.87
N PRO A 168 19.75 2.51 12.13
CA PRO A 168 20.30 2.67 13.48
C PRO A 168 19.38 3.46 14.41
N GLN A 169 18.50 4.30 13.85
CA GLN A 169 17.49 5.07 14.59
C GLN A 169 16.41 4.20 15.27
N TRP A 170 16.29 2.91 14.92
CA TRP A 170 15.40 1.99 15.65
C TRP A 170 15.94 1.62 17.00
N GLY A 171 17.27 1.72 17.19
CA GLY A 171 17.96 1.43 18.45
C GLY A 171 17.98 -0.06 18.80
N TYR A 172 18.08 -0.93 17.81
CA TYR A 172 18.37 -2.36 17.98
C TYR A 172 19.86 -2.62 17.76
N VAL A 173 20.42 -3.50 18.56
CA VAL A 173 21.82 -3.96 18.44
C VAL A 173 21.81 -5.49 18.52
N VAL A 174 22.27 -6.15 17.48
CA VAL A 174 22.45 -7.59 17.49
C VAL A 174 23.77 -7.90 18.21
N ARG A 175 23.70 -8.62 19.34
CA ARG A 175 24.87 -9.00 20.17
C ARG A 175 25.63 -10.17 19.59
N GLY A 176 24.93 -11.09 18.95
CA GLY A 176 25.52 -12.28 18.35
C GLY A 176 24.46 -13.22 17.80
N ILE A 177 24.93 -14.32 17.27
CA ILE A 177 24.14 -15.41 16.71
C ILE A 177 24.51 -16.70 17.43
N LEU A 178 23.54 -17.54 17.74
CA LEU A 178 23.73 -18.93 18.15
C LEU A 178 23.33 -19.84 17.01
N ASP A 179 24.19 -20.78 16.68
CA ASP A 179 23.94 -21.73 15.60
C ASP A 179 24.69 -23.01 15.83
N ASP A 180 24.09 -24.18 15.46
CA ASP A 180 24.69 -25.48 15.68
C ASP A 180 25.54 -25.98 14.52
N HIS A 181 25.36 -25.40 13.33
CA HIS A 181 26.00 -25.81 12.07
C HIS A 181 27.12 -24.85 11.64
N VAL A 182 27.09 -23.59 12.12
CA VAL A 182 28.09 -22.58 11.77
C VAL A 182 29.16 -22.49 12.84
N GLU A 183 30.42 -22.48 12.42
CA GLU A 183 31.56 -22.44 13.34
C GLU A 183 31.57 -21.19 14.22
N ARG A 184 31.89 -21.41 15.52
CA ARG A 184 32.07 -20.31 16.48
C ARG A 184 33.14 -19.34 15.99
N GLY A 185 32.81 -18.08 15.98
CA GLY A 185 33.74 -17.04 15.52
C GLY A 185 33.45 -16.52 14.13
N THR A 186 32.67 -17.22 13.31
CA THR A 186 32.20 -16.73 12.00
C THR A 186 31.52 -15.39 12.18
N MET A 187 31.80 -14.46 11.28
CA MET A 187 31.27 -13.09 11.35
C MET A 187 30.46 -12.72 10.12
N TYR A 188 29.27 -12.18 10.34
CA TYR A 188 28.48 -11.56 9.29
C TYR A 188 28.24 -10.09 9.61
N LYS A 189 28.84 -9.21 8.81
CA LYS A 189 28.74 -7.73 8.97
C LYS A 189 28.96 -7.25 10.41
N GLY A 190 30.01 -7.76 11.08
CA GLY A 190 30.35 -7.38 12.45
C GLY A 190 29.53 -8.03 13.55
N VAL A 191 28.63 -8.96 13.22
CA VAL A 191 27.92 -9.80 14.18
C VAL A 191 28.58 -11.18 14.19
N LYS A 192 29.00 -11.65 15.37
CA LYS A 192 29.76 -12.89 15.58
C LYS A 192 28.83 -14.04 15.94
N VAL A 193 29.09 -15.24 15.43
CA VAL A 193 28.53 -16.49 15.95
C VAL A 193 29.23 -16.80 17.27
N LEU A 194 28.46 -16.78 18.37
CA LEU A 194 28.95 -16.91 19.73
C LEU A 194 29.14 -18.36 20.15
N GLY A 195 28.38 -19.27 19.59
CA GLY A 195 28.42 -20.70 19.89
C GLY A 195 27.14 -21.43 19.47
N ARG A 196 26.94 -22.60 20.03
CA ARG A 196 25.78 -23.46 19.78
C ARG A 196 24.53 -22.93 20.51
N ILE A 197 23.37 -23.41 20.08
CA ILE A 197 22.06 -22.99 20.66
C ILE A 197 21.99 -23.40 22.13
N ASP A 198 22.53 -24.54 22.53
CA ASP A 198 22.58 -25.02 23.93
C ASP A 198 23.33 -24.05 24.86
N ASN A 199 24.22 -23.22 24.32
CA ASN A 199 24.95 -22.21 25.09
C ASN A 199 24.10 -21.00 25.48
N LEU A 200 22.82 -20.98 25.16
CA LEU A 200 21.92 -19.86 25.43
C LEU A 200 21.98 -19.43 26.91
N PHE A 201 21.88 -20.36 27.84
CA PHE A 201 21.90 -20.06 29.29
C PHE A 201 23.23 -19.54 29.80
N VAL A 202 24.34 -19.91 29.15
CA VAL A 202 25.68 -19.39 29.50
C VAL A 202 25.83 -17.94 29.04
N ILE A 203 25.24 -17.59 27.89
CA ILE A 203 25.41 -16.28 27.27
C ILE A 203 24.43 -15.24 27.83
N LEU A 204 23.26 -15.66 28.28
CA LEU A 204 22.22 -14.78 28.80
C LEU A 204 22.68 -13.87 29.96
N PRO A 205 23.32 -14.38 31.03
CA PRO A 205 23.74 -13.55 32.16
C PRO A 205 24.79 -12.51 31.80
N GLU A 206 25.67 -12.84 30.85
CA GLU A 206 26.80 -11.98 30.45
C GLU A 206 26.36 -10.80 29.57
N ASN A 207 25.25 -10.92 28.84
CA ASN A 207 24.94 -10.03 27.71
C ASN A 207 23.74 -9.09 27.89
N LYS A 208 23.05 -9.05 29.04
CA LYS A 208 21.86 -8.19 29.27
C LYS A 208 20.96 -8.08 28.06
N LEU A 209 20.39 -9.20 27.63
CA LEU A 209 19.57 -9.28 26.44
C LEU A 209 18.13 -8.78 26.71
N ASP A 210 17.54 -8.14 25.73
CA ASP A 210 16.16 -7.65 25.77
C ASP A 210 15.21 -8.51 24.95
N GLU A 211 15.70 -9.08 23.86
CA GLU A 211 14.91 -9.88 22.93
C GLU A 211 15.76 -11.04 22.38
N ILE A 212 15.12 -12.17 22.21
CA ILE A 212 15.64 -13.29 21.40
C ILE A 212 14.82 -13.34 20.11
N ALA A 213 15.50 -13.44 18.98
CA ALA A 213 14.83 -13.64 17.69
C ALA A 213 15.27 -14.99 17.11
N ILE A 214 14.33 -15.91 16.99
CA ILE A 214 14.53 -17.21 16.35
C ILE A 214 14.49 -17.02 14.85
N THR A 215 15.60 -17.36 14.18
CA THR A 215 15.83 -17.16 12.75
C THR A 215 16.34 -18.43 12.09
N LEU A 216 15.78 -19.58 12.48
CA LEU A 216 16.16 -20.90 11.96
C LEU A 216 15.93 -20.98 10.45
N SER A 217 16.76 -21.77 9.77
CA SER A 217 16.50 -22.19 8.39
C SER A 217 15.28 -23.13 8.34
N LEU A 218 14.61 -23.21 7.19
CA LEU A 218 13.45 -24.09 7.01
C LEU A 218 13.78 -25.58 7.29
N ALA A 219 15.00 -25.99 7.00
CA ALA A 219 15.46 -27.38 7.27
C ALA A 219 15.48 -27.70 8.76
N GLU A 220 15.60 -26.71 9.62
CA GLU A 220 15.72 -26.86 11.08
C GLU A 220 14.39 -26.71 11.82
N TYR A 221 13.27 -26.50 11.10
CA TYR A 221 11.95 -26.32 11.75
C TYR A 221 11.48 -27.53 12.57
N GLY A 222 11.99 -28.72 12.29
CA GLY A 222 11.74 -29.91 13.13
C GLY A 222 12.19 -29.75 14.61
N ARG A 223 13.14 -28.82 14.87
CA ARG A 223 13.63 -28.51 16.22
C ARG A 223 13.03 -27.23 16.83
N LEU A 224 12.08 -26.61 16.12
CA LEU A 224 11.53 -25.31 16.54
C LEU A 224 10.89 -25.38 17.93
N GLU A 225 10.15 -26.43 18.25
CA GLU A 225 9.48 -26.61 19.54
C GLU A 225 10.49 -26.66 20.70
N GLU A 226 11.57 -27.46 20.54
CA GLU A 226 12.66 -27.57 21.50
C GLU A 226 13.32 -26.22 21.74
N ILE A 227 13.63 -25.49 20.66
CA ILE A 227 14.32 -24.20 20.71
C ILE A 227 13.43 -23.11 21.32
N VAL A 228 12.13 -23.10 20.98
CA VAL A 228 11.17 -22.18 21.62
C VAL A 228 11.10 -22.45 23.11
N ALA A 229 10.96 -23.71 23.54
CA ALA A 229 10.92 -24.07 24.95
C ALA A 229 12.21 -23.64 25.70
N LEU A 230 13.36 -23.79 25.04
CA LEU A 230 14.65 -23.33 25.58
C LEU A 230 14.67 -21.81 25.75
N CYS A 231 14.20 -21.07 24.74
CA CYS A 231 14.14 -19.61 24.76
C CYS A 231 13.14 -19.10 25.83
N GLU A 232 11.97 -19.72 25.96
CA GLU A 232 10.96 -19.36 26.97
C GLU A 232 11.46 -19.56 28.41
N LYS A 233 12.21 -20.65 28.67
CA LYS A 233 12.86 -20.86 29.97
C LYS A 233 13.82 -19.73 30.38
N SER A 234 14.31 -18.98 29.39
CA SER A 234 15.20 -17.83 29.64
C SER A 234 14.50 -16.63 30.25
N GLY A 235 13.18 -16.53 30.16
CA GLY A 235 12.37 -15.38 30.56
C GLY A 235 12.57 -14.12 29.70
N VAL A 236 13.38 -14.17 28.65
CA VAL A 236 13.61 -13.08 27.71
C VAL A 236 12.52 -13.08 26.64
N HIS A 237 12.03 -11.91 26.26
CA HIS A 237 11.02 -11.81 25.21
C HIS A 237 11.49 -12.42 23.90
N THR A 238 10.83 -13.49 23.48
CA THR A 238 11.18 -14.27 22.30
C THR A 238 10.24 -13.95 21.14
N LYS A 239 10.77 -13.85 19.95
CA LYS A 239 10.03 -13.69 18.69
C LYS A 239 10.57 -14.64 17.62
N PHE A 240 9.67 -15.12 16.77
CA PHE A 240 10.03 -15.95 15.63
C PHE A 240 10.01 -15.13 14.34
N ILE A 241 11.08 -15.25 13.55
CA ILE A 241 11.22 -14.64 12.23
C ILE A 241 11.40 -15.79 11.23
N PRO A 242 10.34 -16.19 10.52
CA PRO A 242 10.40 -17.33 9.64
C PRO A 242 11.27 -17.05 8.40
N ASP A 243 12.01 -18.08 7.96
CA ASP A 243 12.92 -18.04 6.81
C ASP A 243 12.19 -18.43 5.52
N TYR A 244 11.40 -17.51 4.98
CA TYR A 244 10.72 -17.70 3.71
C TYR A 244 11.19 -16.74 2.59
N ASP A 245 12.23 -15.93 2.84
CA ASP A 245 12.75 -14.95 1.87
C ASP A 245 13.17 -15.58 0.52
N GLY A 246 13.48 -16.87 0.49
CA GLY A 246 13.81 -17.60 -0.74
C GLY A 246 12.60 -18.25 -1.44
N ILE A 247 11.47 -18.40 -0.75
CA ILE A 247 10.28 -19.13 -1.22
C ILE A 247 9.15 -18.17 -1.57
N ILE A 248 8.95 -17.16 -0.74
CA ILE A 248 7.92 -16.15 -0.94
C ILE A 248 8.56 -14.88 -1.51
N PRO A 249 8.46 -14.67 -2.83
CA PRO A 249 9.22 -13.62 -3.52
C PRO A 249 8.75 -12.20 -3.21
N ASN A 250 7.61 -12.02 -2.53
CA ASN A 250 7.00 -10.71 -2.29
C ASN A 250 6.65 -10.52 -0.82
N ARG A 251 6.13 -9.34 -0.47
CA ARG A 251 5.79 -8.95 0.90
C ARG A 251 4.63 -9.80 1.43
N PRO A 252 4.88 -10.89 2.16
CA PRO A 252 3.81 -11.63 2.81
C PRO A 252 3.15 -10.73 3.85
N TYR A 253 1.89 -10.96 4.10
CA TYR A 253 1.20 -10.34 5.24
C TYR A 253 0.59 -11.42 6.13
N THR A 254 0.56 -11.15 7.41
CA THR A 254 -0.01 -12.06 8.40
C THR A 254 -1.43 -11.65 8.73
N GLU A 255 -2.33 -12.61 8.73
CA GLU A 255 -3.69 -12.51 9.25
C GLU A 255 -3.81 -13.37 10.51
N ASP A 256 -4.68 -12.98 11.40
CA ASP A 256 -5.08 -13.80 12.54
C ASP A 256 -6.49 -14.36 12.28
N LEU A 257 -6.56 -15.66 12.08
CA LEU A 257 -7.82 -16.38 11.95
C LEU A 257 -8.20 -16.99 13.31
N GLN A 258 -8.78 -16.18 14.18
CA GLN A 258 -9.21 -16.60 15.54
C GLN A 258 -8.09 -17.28 16.35
N GLY A 259 -6.89 -16.73 16.33
CA GLY A 259 -5.73 -17.27 17.03
C GLY A 259 -4.81 -18.13 16.17
N LEU A 260 -5.20 -18.45 14.93
CA LEU A 260 -4.33 -19.12 13.95
C LEU A 260 -3.61 -18.07 13.10
N PRO A 261 -2.28 -17.92 13.21
CA PRO A 261 -1.53 -17.01 12.37
C PRO A 261 -1.42 -17.55 10.94
N VAL A 262 -2.06 -16.89 9.99
CA VAL A 262 -2.00 -17.23 8.56
C VAL A 262 -1.03 -16.29 7.85
N ILE A 263 -0.04 -16.86 7.15
CA ILE A 263 0.89 -16.10 6.34
C ILE A 263 0.43 -16.15 4.88
N ASN A 264 -0.13 -15.06 4.41
CA ASN A 264 -0.51 -14.93 3.01
C ASN A 264 0.74 -14.68 2.15
N ILE A 265 0.96 -15.53 1.16
CA ILE A 265 2.13 -15.51 0.28
C ILE A 265 2.19 -14.22 -0.53
N ARG A 266 1.04 -13.61 -0.81
CA ARG A 266 0.94 -12.38 -1.61
C ARG A 266 -0.15 -11.46 -1.09
N HIS A 267 0.16 -10.17 -1.10
CA HIS A 267 -0.80 -9.13 -0.84
C HIS A 267 -1.28 -8.50 -2.15
N VAL A 268 -2.56 -8.67 -2.45
CA VAL A 268 -3.23 -7.99 -3.57
C VAL A 268 -4.24 -6.98 -2.99
N PRO A 269 -3.92 -5.68 -2.96
CA PRO A 269 -4.81 -4.68 -2.33
C PRO A 269 -6.23 -4.65 -2.91
N LEU A 270 -6.40 -5.08 -4.16
CA LEU A 270 -7.70 -5.13 -4.86
C LEU A 270 -8.58 -6.33 -4.46
N THR A 271 -8.10 -7.26 -3.64
CA THR A 271 -8.97 -8.28 -3.02
C THR A 271 -9.78 -7.71 -1.86
N ASN A 272 -9.37 -6.59 -1.29
CA ASN A 272 -10.16 -5.89 -0.28
C ASN A 272 -11.41 -5.27 -0.91
N THR A 273 -12.59 -5.55 -0.34
CA THR A 273 -13.90 -5.14 -0.86
C THR A 273 -14.03 -3.63 -1.06
N LEU A 274 -13.56 -2.82 -0.09
CA LEU A 274 -13.62 -1.36 -0.18
C LEU A 274 -12.76 -0.82 -1.32
N ASN A 275 -11.55 -1.36 -1.50
CA ASN A 275 -10.66 -1.00 -2.59
C ASN A 275 -11.26 -1.38 -3.95
N MET A 276 -11.84 -2.58 -4.03
CA MET A 276 -12.50 -3.08 -5.23
C MET A 276 -13.70 -2.22 -5.61
N LEU A 277 -14.54 -1.84 -4.64
CA LEU A 277 -15.70 -0.96 -4.86
C LEU A 277 -15.26 0.45 -5.27
N ALA A 278 -14.27 1.03 -4.58
CA ALA A 278 -13.74 2.36 -4.91
C ALA A 278 -13.16 2.38 -6.33
N LYS A 279 -12.36 1.37 -6.69
CA LYS A 279 -11.84 1.22 -8.05
C LYS A 279 -12.96 1.06 -9.07
N ARG A 280 -13.96 0.23 -8.78
CA ARG A 280 -15.10 0.03 -9.68
C ARG A 280 -15.90 1.31 -9.91
N ALA A 281 -16.11 2.12 -8.87
CA ALA A 281 -16.79 3.41 -8.99
C ALA A 281 -16.00 4.35 -9.95
N VAL A 282 -14.68 4.44 -9.80
CA VAL A 282 -13.83 5.23 -10.71
C VAL A 282 -13.87 4.68 -12.14
N ASP A 283 -13.84 3.36 -12.32
CA ASP A 283 -13.92 2.73 -13.64
C ASP A 283 -15.26 3.04 -14.33
N VAL A 284 -16.38 2.96 -13.61
CA VAL A 284 -17.73 3.25 -14.15
C VAL A 284 -17.86 4.73 -14.50
N VAL A 285 -17.52 5.64 -13.56
CA VAL A 285 -17.63 7.09 -13.80
C VAL A 285 -16.68 7.50 -14.94
N GLY A 286 -15.43 7.04 -14.90
CA GLY A 286 -14.43 7.39 -15.90
C GLY A 286 -14.76 6.85 -17.29
N SER A 287 -15.26 5.59 -17.41
CA SER A 287 -15.67 5.04 -18.68
C SER A 287 -16.94 5.71 -19.24
N PHE A 288 -17.91 6.03 -18.38
CA PHE A 288 -19.11 6.73 -18.78
C PHE A 288 -18.78 8.14 -19.32
N CYS A 289 -18.00 8.92 -18.58
CA CYS A 289 -17.53 10.22 -19.05
C CYS A 289 -16.68 10.08 -20.32
N GLY A 290 -15.80 9.07 -20.39
CA GLY A 290 -14.99 8.78 -21.55
C GLY A 290 -15.82 8.48 -22.79
N ILE A 291 -16.89 7.69 -22.67
CA ILE A 291 -17.83 7.40 -23.78
C ILE A 291 -18.50 8.68 -24.25
N ILE A 292 -19.02 9.53 -23.34
CA ILE A 292 -19.69 10.78 -23.72
C ILE A 292 -18.73 11.70 -24.46
N VAL A 293 -17.53 11.93 -23.92
CA VAL A 293 -16.55 12.84 -24.52
C VAL A 293 -16.04 12.32 -25.86
N SER A 294 -15.81 11.01 -25.98
CA SER A 294 -15.28 10.41 -27.20
C SER A 294 -16.36 10.01 -28.22
N SER A 295 -17.64 10.10 -27.89
CA SER A 295 -18.75 9.69 -28.78
C SER A 295 -18.75 10.36 -30.17
N PRO A 296 -18.47 11.68 -30.33
CA PRO A 296 -18.39 12.27 -31.65
C PRO A 296 -17.25 11.67 -32.48
N LEU A 297 -16.09 11.44 -31.84
CA LEU A 297 -14.92 10.85 -32.48
C LEU A 297 -15.16 9.38 -32.85
N MET A 298 -15.84 8.63 -31.97
CA MET A 298 -16.22 7.25 -32.23
C MET A 298 -17.20 7.16 -33.42
N LEU A 299 -18.14 8.08 -33.53
CA LEU A 299 -19.08 8.14 -34.65
C LEU A 299 -18.35 8.41 -35.99
N ILE A 300 -17.45 9.39 -35.97
CA ILE A 300 -16.62 9.72 -37.16
C ILE A 300 -15.77 8.51 -37.58
N ALA A 301 -15.12 7.85 -36.62
CA ALA A 301 -14.34 6.65 -36.88
C ALA A 301 -15.20 5.50 -37.45
N ALA A 302 -16.39 5.28 -36.89
CA ALA A 302 -17.33 4.28 -37.37
C ALA A 302 -17.77 4.53 -38.82
N LEU A 303 -18.11 5.77 -39.16
CA LEU A 303 -18.46 6.17 -40.54
C LEU A 303 -17.27 6.00 -41.49
N ALA A 304 -16.08 6.44 -41.13
CA ALA A 304 -14.88 6.28 -41.92
C ALA A 304 -14.56 4.80 -42.22
N ILE A 305 -14.69 3.92 -41.23
CA ILE A 305 -14.50 2.47 -41.43
C ILE A 305 -15.55 1.91 -42.39
N LYS A 306 -16.84 2.29 -42.20
CA LYS A 306 -17.94 1.77 -43.03
C LYS A 306 -17.85 2.20 -44.48
N LEU A 307 -17.37 3.43 -44.73
CA LEU A 307 -17.21 3.97 -46.09
C LEU A 307 -15.97 3.43 -46.82
N THR A 308 -14.93 3.03 -46.08
CA THR A 308 -13.65 2.63 -46.69
C THR A 308 -13.45 1.12 -46.82
N SER A 309 -14.23 0.31 -46.09
CA SER A 309 -14.08 -1.14 -46.14
C SER A 309 -15.39 -1.89 -45.82
N LYS A 310 -15.68 -2.98 -46.55
CA LYS A 310 -16.85 -3.83 -46.31
C LYS A 310 -16.70 -4.63 -45.00
N GLY A 311 -17.81 -4.80 -44.25
CA GLY A 311 -17.88 -5.63 -43.06
C GLY A 311 -18.29 -4.87 -41.78
N PRO A 312 -18.21 -5.49 -40.57
CA PRO A 312 -18.60 -4.88 -39.31
C PRO A 312 -17.65 -3.76 -38.91
N VAL A 313 -18.15 -2.74 -38.21
CA VAL A 313 -17.36 -1.59 -37.72
C VAL A 313 -16.54 -1.99 -36.51
N ILE A 314 -17.14 -2.81 -35.62
CA ILE A 314 -16.51 -3.30 -34.39
C ILE A 314 -15.90 -4.68 -34.67
N PHE A 315 -14.68 -4.84 -34.23
CA PHE A 315 -13.96 -6.10 -34.16
C PHE A 315 -13.98 -6.58 -32.72
N ALA A 316 -14.41 -7.81 -32.48
CA ALA A 316 -14.44 -8.45 -31.20
C ALA A 316 -13.42 -9.59 -31.15
N GLN A 317 -12.54 -9.60 -30.15
CA GLN A 317 -11.52 -10.63 -30.00
C GLN A 317 -11.54 -11.18 -28.57
N GLU A 318 -11.51 -12.52 -28.46
CA GLU A 318 -11.47 -13.17 -27.18
C GLU A 318 -10.15 -12.89 -26.45
N ARG A 319 -10.29 -12.50 -25.18
CA ARG A 319 -9.19 -12.21 -24.25
C ARG A 319 -9.47 -12.82 -22.89
N VAL A 320 -8.39 -13.07 -22.14
CA VAL A 320 -8.49 -13.58 -20.78
C VAL A 320 -8.57 -12.40 -19.79
N GLY A 321 -9.59 -12.44 -18.93
CA GLY A 321 -9.88 -11.42 -17.94
C GLY A 321 -9.69 -11.88 -16.49
N LEU A 322 -10.45 -11.24 -15.59
CA LEU A 322 -10.43 -11.53 -14.16
C LEU A 322 -10.77 -13.01 -13.88
N HIS A 323 -9.99 -13.65 -13.01
CA HIS A 323 -10.13 -15.07 -12.62
C HIS A 323 -10.12 -16.02 -13.83
N ASN A 324 -9.30 -15.72 -14.83
CA ASN A 324 -9.15 -16.49 -16.08
C ASN A 324 -10.41 -16.63 -16.91
N LYS A 325 -11.42 -15.80 -16.68
CA LYS A 325 -12.66 -15.83 -17.46
C LYS A 325 -12.45 -15.16 -18.80
N PRO A 326 -12.73 -15.83 -19.91
CA PRO A 326 -12.66 -15.22 -21.24
C PRO A 326 -13.76 -14.17 -21.42
N TYR A 327 -13.47 -13.14 -22.20
CA TYR A 327 -14.42 -12.10 -22.57
C TYR A 327 -14.10 -11.56 -23.98
N GLN A 328 -15.11 -10.96 -24.63
CA GLN A 328 -14.96 -10.34 -25.94
C GLN A 328 -14.50 -8.89 -25.77
N MET A 329 -13.25 -8.61 -26.16
CA MET A 329 -12.68 -7.27 -26.17
C MET A 329 -13.06 -6.54 -27.45
N TYR A 330 -13.69 -5.37 -27.33
CA TYR A 330 -14.17 -4.57 -28.46
C TYR A 330 -13.11 -3.59 -28.93
N LYS A 331 -12.91 -3.52 -30.25
CA LYS A 331 -12.09 -2.52 -30.94
C LYS A 331 -12.76 -2.04 -32.22
N PHE A 332 -12.36 -0.89 -32.73
CA PHE A 332 -12.67 -0.58 -34.10
C PHE A 332 -11.85 -1.46 -35.03
N ARG A 333 -12.50 -1.92 -36.14
CA ARG A 333 -11.82 -2.71 -37.16
C ARG A 333 -10.81 -1.83 -37.91
N THR A 334 -9.55 -2.25 -37.88
CA THR A 334 -8.44 -1.57 -38.54
C THR A 334 -7.84 -2.34 -39.70
N MET A 335 -8.32 -3.58 -39.94
CA MET A 335 -7.86 -4.48 -40.97
C MET A 335 -9.03 -4.88 -41.88
N TYR A 336 -8.72 -5.33 -43.12
CA TYR A 336 -9.69 -5.98 -43.99
C TYR A 336 -10.19 -7.27 -43.33
N VAL A 337 -11.45 -7.64 -43.62
CA VAL A 337 -12.01 -8.91 -43.13
C VAL A 337 -11.26 -10.06 -43.80
N GLN A 338 -10.79 -11.00 -43.02
CA GLN A 338 -10.07 -12.19 -43.44
C GLN A 338 -10.88 -13.45 -43.15
N GLU A 339 -10.56 -14.57 -43.81
CA GLU A 339 -11.13 -15.87 -43.48
C GLU A 339 -10.67 -16.33 -42.08
N GLU A 340 -11.56 -16.97 -41.32
CA GLU A 340 -11.41 -17.27 -39.89
C GLU A 340 -10.11 -18.01 -39.52
N ASN A 341 -9.52 -18.77 -40.45
CA ASN A 341 -8.32 -19.58 -40.20
C ASN A 341 -7.00 -18.78 -40.14
N GLU A 342 -6.93 -17.61 -40.77
CA GLU A 342 -5.71 -16.79 -40.79
C GLU A 342 -5.60 -15.82 -39.61
N GLU A 343 -6.72 -15.44 -39.00
CA GLU A 343 -6.73 -14.52 -37.83
C GLU A 343 -6.18 -15.16 -36.54
N GLN A 344 -6.25 -16.48 -36.44
CA GLN A 344 -5.97 -17.17 -35.17
C GLN A 344 -4.48 -17.37 -34.89
N THR A 345 -3.60 -17.32 -35.88
CA THR A 345 -2.20 -17.80 -35.71
C THR A 345 -1.14 -16.71 -35.80
N ALA A 346 -1.38 -15.56 -36.40
CA ALA A 346 -0.33 -14.58 -36.65
C ALA A 346 -0.34 -13.42 -35.65
N TRP A 347 0.84 -13.11 -35.11
CA TRP A 347 1.09 -11.84 -34.42
C TRP A 347 1.11 -10.71 -35.43
N THR A 348 0.57 -9.53 -35.09
CA THR A 348 0.63 -8.35 -35.98
C THR A 348 2.07 -7.85 -36.08
N VAL A 349 2.59 -7.79 -37.31
CA VAL A 349 3.94 -7.29 -37.59
C VAL A 349 3.92 -5.83 -38.00
N LYS A 350 5.09 -5.19 -37.99
CA LYS A 350 5.24 -3.81 -38.46
C LYS A 350 4.90 -3.72 -39.93
N ASP A 351 4.11 -2.70 -40.34
CA ASP A 351 3.63 -2.47 -41.72
C ASP A 351 2.84 -3.64 -42.32
N ASP A 352 2.01 -4.29 -41.51
CA ASP A 352 1.14 -5.39 -41.92
C ASP A 352 0.22 -4.97 -43.09
N PRO A 353 0.28 -5.64 -44.27
CA PRO A 353 -0.47 -5.26 -45.46
C PRO A 353 -2.00 -5.37 -45.31
N ARG A 354 -2.47 -6.07 -44.29
CA ARG A 354 -3.90 -6.22 -43.95
C ARG A 354 -4.51 -4.94 -43.38
N VAL A 355 -3.69 -3.99 -42.92
CA VAL A 355 -4.15 -2.75 -42.29
C VAL A 355 -4.68 -1.78 -43.34
N THR A 356 -5.93 -1.30 -43.15
CA THR A 356 -6.53 -0.28 -44.02
C THR A 356 -5.86 1.09 -43.80
N ARG A 357 -5.97 2.01 -44.78
CA ARG A 357 -5.44 3.39 -44.62
C ARG A 357 -6.05 4.09 -43.44
N VAL A 358 -7.37 3.98 -43.20
CA VAL A 358 -8.07 4.49 -42.04
C VAL A 358 -7.61 3.77 -40.78
N GLY A 359 -7.44 2.44 -40.83
CA GLY A 359 -6.94 1.62 -39.75
C GLY A 359 -5.54 2.04 -39.26
N LYS A 360 -4.63 2.41 -40.17
CA LYS A 360 -3.30 2.91 -39.84
C LYS A 360 -3.36 4.20 -38.99
N PHE A 361 -4.26 5.12 -39.35
CA PHE A 361 -4.52 6.33 -38.59
C PHE A 361 -5.12 6.03 -37.21
N LEU A 362 -6.15 5.18 -37.13
CA LEU A 362 -6.81 4.81 -35.88
C LEU A 362 -5.85 4.13 -34.90
N ARG A 363 -4.97 3.25 -35.34
CA ARG A 363 -3.93 2.60 -34.53
C ARG A 363 -2.91 3.59 -34.01
N ARG A 364 -2.40 4.49 -34.88
CA ARG A 364 -1.42 5.50 -34.51
C ARG A 364 -1.95 6.44 -33.43
N THR A 365 -3.24 6.74 -33.44
CA THR A 365 -3.92 7.62 -32.49
C THR A 365 -4.57 6.86 -31.32
N SER A 366 -4.49 5.52 -31.31
CA SER A 366 -5.17 4.65 -30.33
C SER A 366 -6.71 4.84 -30.28
N ILE A 367 -7.30 5.45 -31.29
CA ILE A 367 -8.77 5.61 -31.42
C ILE A 367 -9.44 4.25 -31.59
N ASP A 368 -8.75 3.27 -32.19
CA ASP A 368 -9.25 1.90 -32.33
C ASP A 368 -9.55 1.22 -31.00
N GLU A 369 -8.96 1.66 -29.91
CA GLU A 369 -9.16 1.10 -28.56
C GLU A 369 -10.34 1.74 -27.79
N LEU A 370 -10.97 2.85 -28.29
CA LEU A 370 -12.09 3.52 -27.62
C LEU A 370 -13.30 2.62 -27.32
N PRO A 371 -13.69 1.65 -28.18
CA PRO A 371 -14.81 0.74 -27.87
C PRO A 371 -14.58 -0.11 -26.60
N GLN A 372 -13.34 -0.26 -26.11
CA GLN A 372 -13.06 -0.94 -24.85
C GLN A 372 -13.66 -0.21 -23.63
N LEU A 373 -14.03 1.08 -23.76
CA LEU A 373 -14.75 1.80 -22.71
C LEU A 373 -16.10 1.12 -22.37
N PHE A 374 -16.74 0.47 -23.34
CA PHE A 374 -17.94 -0.34 -23.09
C PHE A 374 -17.60 -1.61 -22.30
N ASN A 375 -16.47 -2.28 -22.57
CA ASN A 375 -16.01 -3.41 -21.74
C ASN A 375 -15.74 -2.99 -20.29
N ILE A 376 -15.21 -1.77 -20.10
CA ILE A 376 -14.98 -1.22 -18.75
C ILE A 376 -16.33 -0.94 -18.07
N LEU A 377 -17.26 -0.31 -18.76
CA LEU A 377 -18.58 0.02 -18.21
C LEU A 377 -19.36 -1.23 -17.80
N ILE A 378 -19.28 -2.32 -18.59
CA ILE A 378 -19.91 -3.61 -18.27
C ILE A 378 -19.17 -4.32 -17.11
N GLY A 379 -17.87 -4.06 -16.91
CA GLY A 379 -17.07 -4.62 -15.82
C GLY A 379 -16.13 -5.77 -16.21
N GLN A 380 -15.95 -6.00 -17.50
CA GLN A 380 -14.99 -6.98 -18.03
C GLN A 380 -13.56 -6.46 -17.99
N MET A 381 -13.39 -5.13 -18.11
CA MET A 381 -12.12 -4.41 -18.05
C MET A 381 -12.16 -3.31 -17.00
N SER A 382 -11.02 -2.67 -16.81
CA SER A 382 -10.79 -1.50 -15.98
C SER A 382 -10.07 -0.40 -16.80
N LEU A 383 -10.14 0.85 -16.36
CA LEU A 383 -9.33 1.93 -16.95
C LEU A 383 -7.84 1.63 -16.82
N VAL A 384 -7.41 1.19 -15.64
CA VAL A 384 -6.01 0.86 -15.33
C VAL A 384 -5.89 -0.59 -14.87
N GLY A 385 -4.99 -1.33 -15.50
CA GLY A 385 -4.73 -2.74 -15.17
C GLY A 385 -3.70 -3.38 -16.12
N PRO A 386 -3.35 -4.65 -15.89
CA PRO A 386 -2.54 -5.44 -16.82
C PRO A 386 -3.16 -5.52 -18.21
N ARG A 387 -2.33 -5.53 -19.24
CA ARG A 387 -2.83 -5.70 -20.61
C ARG A 387 -3.42 -7.10 -20.81
N PRO A 388 -4.64 -7.23 -21.39
CA PRO A 388 -5.26 -8.53 -21.67
C PRO A 388 -4.56 -9.25 -22.81
N GLU A 389 -4.34 -10.56 -22.65
CA GLU A 389 -3.73 -11.40 -23.67
C GLU A 389 -4.74 -12.44 -24.24
N ARG A 390 -4.45 -12.97 -25.43
CA ARG A 390 -5.26 -14.02 -26.09
C ARG A 390 -5.09 -15.34 -25.35
N PRO A 391 -6.12 -16.21 -25.29
CA PRO A 391 -6.05 -17.49 -24.57
C PRO A 391 -4.83 -18.32 -24.95
N MET A 392 -4.52 -18.44 -26.25
CA MET A 392 -3.38 -19.21 -26.75
C MET A 392 -2.02 -18.73 -26.19
N PHE A 393 -1.86 -17.42 -26.01
CA PHE A 393 -0.62 -16.87 -25.43
C PHE A 393 -0.59 -17.04 -23.91
N VAL A 394 -1.74 -16.98 -23.25
CA VAL A 394 -1.84 -17.26 -21.81
C VAL A 394 -1.41 -18.68 -21.53
N GLU A 395 -1.87 -19.66 -22.33
CA GLU A 395 -1.48 -21.06 -22.19
C GLU A 395 0.04 -21.26 -22.35
N LYS A 396 0.65 -20.58 -23.32
CA LYS A 396 2.09 -20.63 -23.53
C LYS A 396 2.85 -19.97 -22.37
N PHE A 397 2.50 -18.73 -22.01
CA PHE A 397 3.24 -17.95 -21.04
C PHE A 397 3.11 -18.46 -19.62
N LYS A 398 2.02 -19.14 -19.24
CA LYS A 398 1.87 -19.72 -17.91
C LYS A 398 2.91 -20.78 -17.60
N GLU A 399 3.37 -21.51 -18.63
CA GLU A 399 4.40 -22.56 -18.49
C GLU A 399 5.82 -21.97 -18.52
N GLU A 400 6.04 -20.91 -19.31
CA GLU A 400 7.37 -20.33 -19.51
C GLU A 400 7.73 -19.29 -18.43
N ILE A 401 6.74 -18.55 -17.90
CA ILE A 401 6.99 -17.40 -17.02
C ILE A 401 6.43 -17.66 -15.62
N PRO A 402 7.29 -17.75 -14.62
CA PRO A 402 6.85 -17.91 -13.23
C PRO A 402 5.90 -16.79 -12.82
N ARG A 403 4.82 -17.16 -12.13
CA ARG A 403 3.81 -16.22 -11.60
C ARG A 403 2.99 -15.47 -12.65
N TYR A 404 3.05 -15.84 -13.93
CA TYR A 404 2.29 -15.20 -14.99
C TYR A 404 0.79 -15.11 -14.68
N MET A 405 0.20 -16.16 -14.13
CA MET A 405 -1.24 -16.26 -13.85
C MET A 405 -1.74 -15.26 -12.80
N VAL A 406 -0.84 -14.67 -12.01
CA VAL A 406 -1.18 -13.68 -10.98
C VAL A 406 -1.80 -12.41 -11.58
N LYS A 407 -1.44 -12.07 -12.82
CA LYS A 407 -2.00 -10.91 -13.51
C LYS A 407 -3.53 -10.99 -13.68
N HIS A 408 -4.11 -12.20 -13.67
CA HIS A 408 -5.54 -12.43 -13.78
C HIS A 408 -6.31 -12.34 -12.45
N GLN A 409 -5.63 -12.00 -11.34
CA GLN A 409 -6.29 -11.69 -10.06
C GLN A 409 -6.93 -10.29 -10.03
N VAL A 410 -6.67 -9.47 -11.05
CA VAL A 410 -7.27 -8.15 -11.23
C VAL A 410 -7.86 -8.03 -12.62
N ARG A 411 -8.78 -7.06 -12.84
CA ARG A 411 -9.31 -6.81 -14.19
C ARG A 411 -8.22 -6.28 -15.09
N PRO A 412 -8.20 -6.72 -16.37
CA PRO A 412 -7.30 -6.15 -17.37
C PRO A 412 -7.64 -4.69 -17.63
N GLY A 413 -6.64 -3.89 -17.97
CA GLY A 413 -6.76 -2.46 -18.17
C GLY A 413 -6.71 -2.01 -19.62
N LEU A 414 -7.34 -0.86 -19.90
CA LEU A 414 -7.15 -0.09 -21.12
C LEU A 414 -5.72 0.47 -21.16
N THR A 415 -5.26 0.99 -20.05
CA THR A 415 -3.86 1.36 -19.81
C THR A 415 -3.29 0.63 -18.59
N GLY A 416 -1.96 0.66 -18.39
CA GLY A 416 -1.32 -0.03 -17.29
C GLY A 416 0.11 0.40 -17.05
N TRP A 417 0.65 0.01 -15.88
CA TRP A 417 2.00 0.38 -15.48
C TRP A 417 3.07 -0.09 -16.47
N ALA A 418 2.97 -1.32 -16.99
CA ALA A 418 3.86 -1.83 -18.04
C ALA A 418 3.76 -0.98 -19.30
N GLN A 419 2.55 -0.63 -19.75
CA GLN A 419 2.30 0.12 -20.97
C GLN A 419 2.92 1.53 -20.93
N ILE A 420 2.75 2.29 -19.83
CA ILE A 420 3.31 3.65 -19.71
C ILE A 420 4.84 3.66 -19.54
N ASN A 421 5.45 2.50 -19.24
CA ASN A 421 6.90 2.33 -19.19
C ASN A 421 7.48 1.74 -20.49
N GLY A 422 6.72 1.79 -21.59
CA GLY A 422 7.18 1.39 -22.93
C GLY A 422 7.15 -0.11 -23.21
N LEU A 423 6.62 -0.92 -22.27
CA LEU A 423 6.50 -2.38 -22.43
C LEU A 423 5.20 -2.74 -23.16
N ARG A 424 5.10 -2.29 -24.42
CA ARG A 424 3.96 -2.53 -25.32
C ARG A 424 4.49 -3.13 -26.64
N GLY A 425 3.69 -3.97 -27.31
CA GLY A 425 4.07 -4.58 -28.58
C GLY A 425 5.11 -5.69 -28.43
N ASP A 426 6.12 -5.69 -29.29
CA ASP A 426 7.19 -6.70 -29.34
C ASP A 426 8.30 -6.38 -28.31
N THR A 427 7.98 -6.53 -27.04
CA THR A 427 8.89 -6.30 -25.90
C THR A 427 8.95 -7.54 -25.02
N SER A 428 9.99 -7.64 -24.16
CA SER A 428 10.14 -8.76 -23.22
C SER A 428 8.86 -8.97 -22.39
N ILE A 429 8.25 -10.15 -22.54
CA ILE A 429 7.06 -10.56 -21.80
C ILE A 429 7.38 -10.68 -20.31
N GLU A 430 8.57 -11.17 -19.95
CA GLU A 430 9.00 -11.28 -18.56
C GLU A 430 9.01 -9.92 -17.85
N LYS A 431 9.64 -8.91 -18.48
CA LYS A 431 9.66 -7.54 -17.93
C LYS A 431 8.25 -6.97 -17.84
N ARG A 432 7.39 -7.24 -18.81
CA ARG A 432 6.00 -6.81 -18.78
C ARG A 432 5.28 -7.40 -17.58
N VAL A 433 5.45 -8.69 -17.33
CA VAL A 433 4.87 -9.40 -16.18
C VAL A 433 5.39 -8.83 -14.87
N GLU A 434 6.68 -8.52 -14.75
CA GLU A 434 7.24 -7.88 -13.54
C GLU A 434 6.55 -6.54 -13.24
N TYR A 435 6.34 -5.70 -14.25
CA TYR A 435 5.66 -4.41 -14.08
C TYR A 435 4.18 -4.57 -13.77
N ASP A 436 3.51 -5.55 -14.39
CA ASP A 436 2.11 -5.88 -14.09
C ASP A 436 1.97 -6.39 -12.65
N LEU A 437 2.89 -7.26 -12.18
CA LEU A 437 2.92 -7.74 -10.80
C LEU A 437 3.20 -6.60 -9.81
N TYR A 438 4.15 -5.72 -10.14
CA TYR A 438 4.41 -4.54 -9.32
C TYR A 438 3.16 -3.68 -9.13
N TYR A 439 2.40 -3.44 -10.20
CA TYR A 439 1.13 -2.73 -10.13
C TYR A 439 0.12 -3.42 -9.21
N ILE A 440 -0.07 -4.73 -9.39
CA ILE A 440 -1.03 -5.53 -8.63
C ILE A 440 -0.73 -5.49 -7.13
N GLU A 441 0.54 -5.62 -6.76
CA GLU A 441 1.00 -5.73 -5.36
C GLU A 441 1.10 -4.37 -4.65
N ASN A 442 1.31 -3.30 -5.39
CA ASN A 442 1.45 -1.95 -4.85
C ASN A 442 0.28 -1.03 -5.21
N TRP A 443 -0.85 -1.60 -5.60
CA TRP A 443 -2.00 -0.83 -6.00
C TRP A 443 -2.47 0.13 -4.89
N THR A 444 -2.75 1.35 -5.29
CA THR A 444 -3.46 2.37 -4.53
C THR A 444 -4.29 3.21 -5.50
N MET A 445 -5.37 3.84 -5.04
CA MET A 445 -6.14 4.76 -5.89
C MET A 445 -5.27 5.89 -6.47
N GLY A 446 -4.33 6.42 -5.69
CA GLY A 446 -3.37 7.44 -6.17
C GLY A 446 -2.44 6.90 -7.25
N PHE A 447 -2.14 5.59 -7.25
CA PHE A 447 -1.35 4.97 -8.30
C PHE A 447 -2.12 4.86 -9.62
N ASP A 448 -3.42 4.53 -9.57
CA ASP A 448 -4.28 4.56 -10.76
C ASP A 448 -4.37 5.97 -11.36
N ILE A 449 -4.62 6.99 -10.53
CA ILE A 449 -4.66 8.38 -10.98
C ILE A 449 -3.33 8.79 -11.63
N LYS A 450 -2.20 8.42 -11.04
CA LYS A 450 -0.86 8.64 -11.61
C LYS A 450 -0.71 7.99 -12.98
N ILE A 451 -1.14 6.74 -13.13
CA ILE A 451 -1.04 6.00 -14.40
C ILE A 451 -1.92 6.67 -15.47
N MET A 452 -3.18 7.01 -15.13
CA MET A 452 -4.07 7.70 -16.05
C MET A 452 -3.50 9.03 -16.52
N PHE A 453 -2.96 9.83 -15.60
CA PHE A 453 -2.30 11.10 -15.92
C PHE A 453 -1.10 10.88 -16.86
N LEU A 454 -0.22 9.94 -16.54
CA LEU A 454 0.95 9.64 -17.37
C LEU A 454 0.56 9.07 -18.74
N THR A 455 -0.58 8.38 -18.86
CA THR A 455 -1.08 7.86 -20.14
C THR A 455 -1.43 9.01 -21.10
N ILE A 456 -2.04 10.09 -20.59
CA ILE A 456 -2.38 11.27 -21.40
C ILE A 456 -1.11 11.89 -21.98
N PHE A 457 -0.04 12.05 -21.16
CA PHE A 457 1.20 12.70 -21.61
C PHE A 457 2.11 11.79 -22.43
N LYS A 458 2.25 10.52 -22.05
CA LYS A 458 3.13 9.55 -22.73
C LYS A 458 2.43 8.81 -23.87
N GLY A 459 1.11 8.72 -23.87
CA GLY A 459 0.33 8.07 -24.93
C GLY A 459 0.47 8.75 -26.29
N PHE A 460 0.77 10.06 -26.30
CA PHE A 460 1.01 10.82 -27.54
C PHE A 460 2.46 10.73 -28.07
N ILE A 461 3.40 10.16 -27.29
CA ILE A 461 4.85 10.17 -27.61
C ILE A 461 5.39 8.74 -27.80
N ASN A 462 4.54 7.72 -27.91
CA ASN A 462 5.02 6.33 -28.01
C ASN A 462 5.50 5.99 -29.42
N GLU A 463 6.80 5.86 -29.60
CA GLU A 463 7.48 5.35 -30.81
C GLU A 463 7.12 3.86 -31.12
N ASN A 464 6.53 3.13 -30.18
CA ASN A 464 6.18 1.70 -30.27
C ASN A 464 4.67 1.42 -30.48
N ALA A 465 3.88 2.40 -30.91
CA ALA A 465 2.50 2.18 -31.35
C ALA A 465 2.51 1.74 -32.82
N TYR A 466 2.41 0.43 -33.05
CA TYR A 466 2.27 -0.16 -34.40
C TYR A 466 0.81 -0.31 -34.78
#